data_5b6bafbaa814ff197d75acfbb8fbb9c4
#
_entry.id   5b6bafbaa814ff197d75acfbb8fbb9c4
#
_cell.length_a   1.000
_cell.length_b   1.000
_cell.length_c   1.000
_cell.angle_alpha   90.00
_cell.angle_beta   90.00
_cell.angle_gamma   90.00
#
_symmetry.space_group_name_H-M   'P 1'
#
loop_
_entity.id
_entity.type
_entity.pdbx_description
1 polymer ?
#
loop_
_entity_poly.entity_id
_entity_poly.type
_entity_poly.pdbx_seq_one_letter_code
_entity_poly.pdbx_strand_id
1 'polypeptide(L)'
;MQQLHSRILGEGDPLLIVHGYFGNGDNWKTIANNLTDSFEVHLIDQRNHGRSFHSDEFDYELMVEDLHNYIQYHQLKKVHLLGHSMGGKTVMLYAVEF
;
A
#
# COMPACT_ATOMS: atom_id res chain seq x y z
N MET A 1 -9.63 -7.50 12.97
CA MET A 1 -9.27 -7.32 11.55
C MET A 1 -7.77 -7.10 11.46
N GLN A 2 -7.08 -7.85 10.60
CA GLN A 2 -5.64 -7.72 10.43
C GLN A 2 -5.32 -6.52 9.55
N GLN A 3 -4.23 -5.83 9.87
CA GLN A 3 -3.80 -4.65 9.11
C GLN A 3 -2.52 -4.96 8.36
N LEU A 4 -2.36 -4.32 7.20
CA LEU A 4 -1.13 -4.43 6.43
C LEU A 4 0.01 -3.73 7.16
N HIS A 5 1.18 -4.36 7.13
CA HIS A 5 2.40 -3.73 7.64
C HIS A 5 2.84 -2.62 6.68
N SER A 6 3.32 -1.54 7.24
CA SER A 6 3.86 -0.45 6.44
C SER A 6 5.04 0.22 7.12
N ARG A 7 5.84 0.91 6.31
CA ARG A 7 6.86 1.83 6.78
C ARG A 7 6.45 3.21 6.30
N ILE A 8 6.36 4.17 7.21
CA ILE A 8 5.89 5.52 6.90
C ILE A 8 7.05 6.49 7.01
N LEU A 9 7.29 7.27 5.94
CA LEU A 9 8.41 8.19 5.83
C LEU A 9 7.91 9.55 5.31
N GLY A 10 8.50 10.64 5.82
CA GLY A 10 8.25 11.97 5.29
C GLY A 10 7.02 12.66 5.83
N GLU A 11 6.73 13.82 5.27
CA GLU A 11 5.61 14.68 5.66
C GLU A 11 4.92 15.22 4.42
N GLY A 12 3.61 15.40 4.53
CA GLY A 12 2.79 15.94 3.45
C GLY A 12 1.57 15.07 3.21
N ASP A 13 1.00 15.17 2.01
CA ASP A 13 -0.15 14.36 1.65
C ASP A 13 0.24 12.88 1.61
N PRO A 14 -0.66 11.98 2.06
CA PRO A 14 -0.37 10.55 2.02
C PRO A 14 -0.18 10.04 0.59
N LEU A 15 0.92 9.32 0.36
CA LEU A 15 1.19 8.59 -0.87
C LEU A 15 1.42 7.14 -0.50
N LEU A 16 0.53 6.26 -0.95
CA LEU A 16 0.60 4.83 -0.67
C LEU A 16 1.24 4.12 -1.87
N ILE A 17 2.35 3.42 -1.61
CA ILE A 17 3.04 2.64 -2.64
C ILE A 17 2.74 1.17 -2.43
N VAL A 18 2.15 0.54 -3.46
CA VAL A 18 1.71 -0.85 -3.45
C VAL A 18 2.56 -1.66 -4.43
N HIS A 19 3.36 -2.58 -3.88
CA HIS A 19 4.38 -3.33 -4.63
C HIS A 19 3.81 -4.44 -5.52
N GLY A 20 4.67 -4.98 -6.40
CA GLY A 20 4.34 -6.09 -7.26
C GLY A 20 4.50 -7.45 -6.59
N TYR A 21 4.29 -8.50 -7.38
CA TYR A 21 4.36 -9.89 -6.93
C TYR A 21 5.78 -10.20 -6.44
N PHE A 22 5.88 -10.94 -5.33
CA PHE A 22 7.14 -11.28 -4.67
C PHE A 22 7.93 -10.08 -4.16
N GLY A 23 7.35 -8.87 -4.21
CA GLY A 23 7.98 -7.68 -3.67
C GLY A 23 7.55 -7.41 -2.24
N ASN A 24 7.98 -6.25 -1.76
CA ASN A 24 7.51 -5.69 -0.49
C ASN A 24 7.76 -4.18 -0.51
N GLY A 25 7.31 -3.48 0.53
CA GLY A 25 7.45 -2.03 0.59
C GLY A 25 8.89 -1.56 0.53
N ASP A 26 9.82 -2.30 1.13
CA ASP A 26 11.22 -1.90 1.17
C ASP A 26 11.88 -1.83 -0.21
N ASN A 27 11.34 -2.51 -1.22
CA ASN A 27 11.84 -2.42 -2.60
C ASN A 27 11.75 -0.98 -3.13
N TRP A 28 10.89 -0.15 -2.54
CA TRP A 28 10.63 1.22 -3.01
C TRP A 28 11.29 2.29 -2.14
N LYS A 29 12.12 1.89 -1.19
CA LYS A 29 12.70 2.80 -0.20
C LYS A 29 13.51 3.93 -0.84
N THR A 30 14.29 3.63 -1.87
CA THR A 30 15.11 4.65 -2.56
C THR A 30 14.22 5.71 -3.22
N ILE A 31 13.16 5.26 -3.91
CA ILE A 31 12.22 6.18 -4.54
C ILE A 31 11.48 6.99 -3.47
N ALA A 32 11.04 6.32 -2.40
CA ALA A 32 10.36 6.99 -1.31
C ALA A 32 11.19 8.10 -0.69
N ASN A 33 12.50 7.86 -0.49
CA ASN A 33 13.37 8.85 0.11
C ASN A 33 13.48 10.15 -0.71
N ASN A 34 13.23 10.07 -2.01
CA ASN A 34 13.22 11.26 -2.88
C ASN A 34 11.90 12.03 -2.82
N LEU A 35 10.88 11.49 -2.14
CA LEU A 35 9.54 12.08 -2.10
C LEU A 35 9.16 12.58 -0.71
N THR A 36 10.02 12.39 0.29
CA THR A 36 9.69 12.66 1.69
C THR A 36 9.51 14.14 2.02
N ASP A 37 9.99 15.05 1.17
CA ASP A 37 9.78 16.48 1.38
C ASP A 37 8.36 16.91 0.99
N SER A 38 7.69 16.14 0.16
CA SER A 38 6.38 16.51 -0.40
C SER A 38 5.27 15.58 0.04
N PHE A 39 5.59 14.35 0.43
CA PHE A 39 4.60 13.32 0.75
C PHE A 39 4.92 12.58 2.03
N GLU A 40 3.86 12.19 2.74
CA GLU A 40 3.96 11.15 3.74
C GLU A 40 3.84 9.82 3.00
N VAL A 41 4.98 9.15 2.82
CA VAL A 41 5.05 7.94 1.98
C VAL A 41 4.81 6.71 2.82
N HIS A 42 3.80 5.93 2.45
CA HIS A 42 3.47 4.66 3.09
C HIS A 42 3.96 3.52 2.20
N LEU A 43 5.04 2.85 2.62
CA LEU A 43 5.56 1.66 1.94
C LEU A 43 4.82 0.45 2.49
N ILE A 44 3.81 -0.01 1.75
CA ILE A 44 2.89 -1.05 2.22
C ILE A 44 3.35 -2.43 1.76
N ASP A 45 3.36 -3.40 2.68
CA ASP A 45 3.51 -4.82 2.35
C ASP A 45 2.11 -5.41 2.17
N GLN A 46 1.81 -5.95 0.98
CA GLN A 46 0.53 -6.61 0.74
C GLN A 46 0.45 -7.93 1.49
N ARG A 47 -0.77 -8.50 1.61
CA ARG A 47 -0.93 -9.81 2.28
C ARG A 47 0.01 -10.85 1.68
N ASN A 48 0.49 -11.76 2.49
CA ASN A 48 1.42 -12.82 2.12
C ASN A 48 2.79 -12.33 1.66
N HIS A 49 3.09 -11.05 1.84
CA HIS A 49 4.38 -10.45 1.46
C HIS A 49 4.97 -9.69 2.64
N GLY A 50 6.30 -9.60 2.65
CA GLY A 50 7.03 -8.85 3.66
C GLY A 50 6.61 -9.22 5.07
N ARG A 51 6.27 -8.21 5.86
CA ARG A 51 5.88 -8.36 7.27
C ARG A 51 4.38 -8.35 7.50
N SER A 52 3.59 -8.27 6.42
CA SER A 52 2.14 -8.34 6.55
C SER A 52 1.67 -9.76 6.85
N PHE A 53 0.42 -9.88 7.26
CA PHE A 53 -0.17 -11.16 7.62
C PHE A 53 -0.20 -12.12 6.43
N HIS A 54 -0.27 -13.41 6.73
CA HIS A 54 -0.36 -14.48 5.74
C HIS A 54 -1.75 -15.12 5.81
N SER A 55 -2.29 -15.45 4.64
CA SER A 55 -3.60 -16.08 4.53
C SER A 55 -3.60 -17.04 3.35
N ASP A 56 -4.39 -18.10 3.43
CA ASP A 56 -4.61 -19.01 2.30
C ASP A 56 -5.44 -18.34 1.21
N GLU A 57 -6.20 -17.31 1.56
CA GLU A 57 -6.99 -16.55 0.62
C GLU A 57 -6.18 -15.43 0.00
N PHE A 58 -6.12 -15.42 -1.33
CA PHE A 58 -5.28 -14.44 -2.03
C PHE A 58 -5.86 -14.16 -3.41
N ASP A 59 -6.54 -13.02 -3.55
CA ASP A 59 -7.04 -12.51 -4.83
C ASP A 59 -7.08 -10.99 -4.80
N TYR A 60 -7.38 -10.39 -5.95
CA TYR A 60 -7.36 -8.92 -6.05
C TYR A 60 -8.47 -8.25 -5.23
N GLU A 61 -9.62 -8.89 -5.10
CA GLU A 61 -10.70 -8.32 -4.29
C GLU A 61 -10.30 -8.22 -2.83
N LEU A 62 -9.62 -9.25 -2.32
CA LEU A 62 -9.11 -9.24 -0.95
C LEU A 62 -8.01 -8.21 -0.77
N MET A 63 -7.12 -8.03 -1.77
CA MET A 63 -6.08 -7.02 -1.69
C MET A 63 -6.67 -5.60 -1.71
N VAL A 64 -7.72 -5.38 -2.48
CA VAL A 64 -8.44 -4.10 -2.48
C VAL A 64 -9.08 -3.85 -1.13
N GLU A 65 -9.70 -4.87 -0.54
CA GLU A 65 -10.28 -4.76 0.79
C GLU A 65 -9.23 -4.48 1.86
N ASP A 66 -8.07 -5.15 1.77
CA ASP A 66 -6.95 -4.87 2.68
C ASP A 66 -6.52 -3.41 2.60
N LEU A 67 -6.42 -2.88 1.39
CA LEU A 67 -6.02 -1.49 1.17
C LEU A 67 -7.07 -0.53 1.73
N HIS A 68 -8.34 -0.83 1.51
CA HIS A 68 -9.43 -0.02 2.07
C HIS A 68 -9.36 -0.01 3.59
N ASN A 69 -9.18 -1.18 4.21
CA ASN A 69 -9.06 -1.30 5.65
C ASN A 69 -7.86 -0.52 6.20
N TYR A 70 -6.74 -0.55 5.47
CA TYR A 70 -5.55 0.21 5.82
C TYR A 70 -5.84 1.70 5.84
N ILE A 71 -6.48 2.21 4.78
CA ILE A 71 -6.81 3.63 4.67
C ILE A 71 -7.76 4.06 5.79
N GLN A 72 -8.75 3.24 6.10
CA GLN A 72 -9.69 3.52 7.19
C GLN A 72 -9.00 3.49 8.55
N TYR A 73 -8.15 2.49 8.79
CA TYR A 73 -7.45 2.35 10.06
C TYR A 73 -6.55 3.56 10.34
N HIS A 74 -5.84 4.04 9.32
CA HIS A 74 -4.96 5.20 9.46
C HIS A 74 -5.70 6.53 9.33
N GLN A 75 -7.02 6.49 9.13
CA GLN A 75 -7.87 7.68 9.03
C GLN A 75 -7.43 8.64 7.92
N LEU A 76 -6.98 8.08 6.80
CA LEU A 76 -6.55 8.86 5.66
C LEU A 76 -7.78 9.29 4.85
N LYS A 77 -7.89 10.59 4.55
CA LYS A 77 -9.07 11.12 3.85
C LYS A 77 -8.84 11.26 2.37
N LYS A 78 -7.65 11.70 1.97
CA LYS A 78 -7.28 11.88 0.58
C LYS A 78 -5.91 11.28 0.39
N VAL A 79 -5.81 10.32 -0.51
CA VAL A 79 -4.56 9.60 -0.72
C VAL A 79 -4.16 9.62 -2.19
N HIS A 80 -2.85 9.59 -2.42
CA HIS A 80 -2.28 9.30 -3.73
C HIS A 80 -1.86 7.83 -3.72
N LEU A 81 -2.11 7.14 -4.82
CA LEU A 81 -1.79 5.72 -4.93
C LEU A 81 -0.80 5.48 -6.06
N LEU A 82 0.25 4.73 -5.78
CA LEU A 82 1.21 4.28 -6.78
C LEU A 82 1.30 2.77 -6.69
N GLY A 83 0.99 2.09 -7.78
CA GLY A 83 1.06 0.64 -7.82
C GLY A 83 1.98 0.15 -8.92
N HIS A 84 2.68 -0.96 -8.66
CA HIS A 84 3.57 -1.59 -9.62
C HIS A 84 3.12 -3.02 -9.87
N SER A 85 2.92 -3.39 -11.15
CA SER A 85 2.53 -4.75 -11.55
C SER A 85 1.27 -5.21 -10.82
N MET A 86 1.35 -6.24 -9.96
CA MET A 86 0.22 -6.70 -9.15
C MET A 86 -0.37 -5.55 -8.32
N GLY A 87 0.49 -4.72 -7.71
CA GLY A 87 0.05 -3.55 -6.97
C GLY A 87 -0.68 -2.54 -7.85
N GLY A 88 -0.29 -2.44 -9.13
CA GLY A 88 -0.99 -1.59 -10.09
C GLY A 88 -2.43 -2.03 -10.29
N LYS A 89 -2.68 -3.33 -10.40
CA LYS A 89 -4.06 -3.83 -10.48
C LYS A 89 -4.84 -3.57 -9.21
N THR A 90 -4.20 -3.74 -8.05
CA THR A 90 -4.84 -3.47 -6.78
C THR A 90 -5.31 -2.02 -6.68
N VAL A 91 -4.44 -1.06 -7.02
CA VAL A 91 -4.81 0.36 -6.92
C VAL A 91 -5.85 0.76 -7.97
N MET A 92 -5.80 0.18 -9.17
CA MET A 92 -6.81 0.45 -10.19
C MET A 92 -8.20 -0.04 -9.76
N LEU A 93 -8.27 -1.25 -9.24
CA LEU A 93 -9.54 -1.79 -8.73
C LEU A 93 -10.04 -0.99 -7.54
N TYR A 94 -9.14 -0.59 -6.64
CA TYR A 94 -9.51 0.26 -5.52
C TYR A 94 -10.14 1.57 -6.00
N ALA A 95 -9.53 2.21 -6.99
CA ALA A 95 -10.02 3.48 -7.51
C ALA A 95 -11.42 3.35 -8.14
N VAL A 96 -11.73 2.18 -8.72
CA VAL A 96 -13.07 1.94 -9.30
C VAL A 96 -14.11 1.70 -8.20
N GLU A 97 -13.77 0.99 -7.13
CA GLU A 97 -14.73 0.64 -6.07
C GLU A 97 -14.91 1.74 -5.03
N PHE A 98 -13.89 2.51 -4.77
CA PHE A 98 -13.88 3.54 -3.74
C PHE A 98 -13.46 4.89 -4.28
#